data_d73bc3b3b254b14058cbc53042f75fe2
#
_entry.id   d73bc3b3b254b14058cbc53042f75fe2
#
_cell.length_a   1.000
_cell.length_b   1.000
_cell.length_c   1.000
_cell.angle_alpha   90.00
_cell.angle_beta   90.00
_cell.angle_gamma   90.00
#
_symmetry.space_group_name_H-M   'P 1'
#
loop_
_entity.id
_entity.type
_entity.pdbx_description
1 polymer ?
#
loop_
_entity_poly.entity_id
_entity_poly.type
_entity_poly.pdbx_seq_one_letter_code
_entity_poly.pdbx_strand_id
1 'polypeptide(L)'
;MVRPAEKGGGTLFAHQARAFEALGSEKKEYWSRLSSVNASTGVVHPLVHQHPLLGRNAVWLHLGMTGAVIEKIAGEDAFRLLNEDQLIELCHQYNDLLNFGLTAGYSVKYEYDANDCLFIDNLSVAHRAAPEAHSSPEIQGLRIMHRSTIKGVHHLSPGFGLPPFFDIYSPSPFGDGVWKSGGIGFRWDAQARMQN
;
A
#
# COMPACT_ATOMS: atom_id res chain seq x y z
N MET A 1 -14.79 -10.76 -13.81
CA MET A 1 -13.87 -11.87 -14.22
C MET A 1 -14.39 -12.51 -15.48
N VAL A 2 -13.58 -12.59 -16.54
CA VAL A 2 -13.98 -13.27 -17.80
C VAL A 2 -13.71 -14.76 -17.70
N ARG A 3 -12.50 -15.11 -17.27
CA ARG A 3 -12.10 -16.49 -17.02
C ARG A 3 -11.32 -16.56 -15.71
N PRO A 4 -11.80 -17.26 -14.68
CA PRO A 4 -11.04 -17.44 -13.43
C PRO A 4 -9.86 -18.39 -13.67
N ALA A 5 -8.89 -18.38 -12.79
CA ALA A 5 -7.85 -19.39 -12.75
C ALA A 5 -8.45 -20.75 -12.40
N GLU A 6 -7.88 -21.83 -12.91
CA GLU A 6 -8.32 -23.19 -12.59
C GLU A 6 -7.93 -23.58 -11.16
N LYS A 7 -6.80 -23.03 -10.68
CA LYS A 7 -6.33 -23.19 -9.30
C LYS A 7 -5.73 -21.88 -8.81
N GLY A 8 -6.08 -21.45 -7.62
CA GLY A 8 -5.59 -20.21 -7.04
C GLY A 8 -6.10 -18.98 -7.79
N GLY A 9 -5.28 -17.96 -7.92
CA GLY A 9 -5.65 -16.73 -8.63
C GLY A 9 -6.49 -15.77 -7.80
N GLY A 10 -6.65 -16.01 -6.51
CA GLY A 10 -7.39 -15.16 -5.59
C GLY A 10 -6.74 -13.81 -5.36
N THR A 11 -7.51 -12.92 -4.74
CA THR A 11 -7.06 -11.59 -4.30
C THR A 11 -7.31 -11.43 -2.81
N LEU A 12 -6.29 -10.94 -2.10
CA LEU A 12 -6.44 -10.52 -0.72
C LEU A 12 -6.91 -9.07 -0.69
N PHE A 13 -7.99 -8.82 0.04
CA PHE A 13 -8.55 -7.49 0.32
C PHE A 13 -8.44 -7.19 1.81
N ALA A 14 -8.10 -5.97 2.17
CA ALA A 14 -8.02 -5.52 3.55
C ALA A 14 -8.70 -4.16 3.72
N HIS A 15 -9.55 -4.05 4.75
CA HIS A 15 -10.22 -2.81 5.09
C HIS A 15 -9.27 -1.86 5.81
N GLN A 16 -8.80 -0.82 5.14
CA GLN A 16 -7.74 0.07 5.59
C GLN A 16 -8.07 0.86 6.86
N ALA A 17 -9.33 1.26 7.05
CA ALA A 17 -9.73 1.95 8.28
C ALA A 17 -9.72 1.02 9.49
N ARG A 18 -10.18 -0.22 9.36
CA ARG A 18 -10.09 -1.21 10.45
C ARG A 18 -8.64 -1.62 10.73
N ALA A 19 -7.81 -1.68 9.70
CA ALA A 19 -6.38 -1.87 9.88
C ALA A 19 -5.77 -0.71 10.69
N PHE A 20 -6.12 0.54 10.39
CA PHE A 20 -5.71 1.70 11.19
C PHE A 20 -6.23 1.60 12.64
N GLU A 21 -7.48 1.24 12.85
CA GLU A 21 -8.07 1.06 14.19
C GLU A 21 -7.31 0.01 15.02
N ALA A 22 -6.79 -1.04 14.39
CA ALA A 22 -6.02 -2.11 15.03
C ALA A 22 -4.60 -1.69 15.47
N LEU A 23 -4.08 -0.54 15.00
CA LEU A 23 -2.78 -0.02 15.43
C LEU A 23 -2.84 0.49 16.88
N GLY A 24 -1.76 0.32 17.63
CA GLY A 24 -1.56 0.99 18.91
C GLY A 24 -1.41 2.51 18.75
N SER A 25 -1.66 3.27 19.82
CA SER A 25 -1.66 4.74 19.80
C SER A 25 -0.34 5.34 19.31
N GLU A 26 0.79 4.85 19.78
CA GLU A 26 2.13 5.30 19.37
C GLU A 26 2.33 5.13 17.86
N LYS A 27 1.95 3.96 17.32
CA LYS A 27 2.09 3.69 15.89
C LYS A 27 1.12 4.53 15.05
N LYS A 28 -0.10 4.78 15.54
CA LYS A 28 -1.06 5.70 14.90
C LYS A 28 -0.48 7.11 14.79
N GLU A 29 0.10 7.62 15.87
CA GLU A 29 0.73 8.92 15.90
C GLU A 29 1.93 9.00 14.93
N TYR A 30 2.84 8.03 15.03
CA TYR A 30 4.02 7.98 14.16
C TYR A 30 3.63 7.90 12.68
N TRP A 31 2.77 6.97 12.29
CA TRP A 31 2.39 6.77 10.89
C TRP A 31 1.59 7.95 10.32
N SER A 32 0.88 8.70 11.17
CA SER A 32 0.18 9.92 10.75
C SER A 32 1.13 11.06 10.34
N ARG A 33 2.43 10.97 10.69
CA ARG A 33 3.46 11.92 10.27
C ARG A 33 4.21 11.49 9.00
N LEU A 34 3.85 10.36 8.41
CA LEU A 34 4.52 9.80 7.24
C LEU A 34 3.74 10.08 5.96
N SER A 35 4.48 10.37 4.89
CA SER A 35 3.95 10.47 3.52
C SER A 35 4.84 9.66 2.58
N SER A 36 4.24 8.82 1.74
CA SER A 36 4.94 8.05 0.72
C SER A 36 5.02 8.80 -0.60
N VAL A 37 6.11 8.62 -1.34
CA VAL A 37 6.30 9.13 -2.69
C VAL A 37 6.27 7.95 -3.66
N ASN A 38 5.44 8.04 -4.68
CA ASN A 38 5.33 7.00 -5.69
C ASN A 38 6.59 6.96 -6.57
N ALA A 39 7.16 5.79 -6.72
CA ALA A 39 8.44 5.55 -7.39
C ALA A 39 8.47 5.86 -8.90
N SER A 40 7.32 5.96 -9.55
CA SER A 40 7.23 6.23 -11.00
C SER A 40 6.63 7.59 -11.31
N THR A 41 5.67 8.04 -10.52
CA THR A 41 4.93 9.29 -10.80
C THR A 41 5.34 10.45 -9.89
N GLY A 42 6.06 10.15 -8.78
CA GLY A 42 6.40 11.15 -7.77
C GLY A 42 5.21 11.63 -6.93
N VAL A 43 4.00 11.10 -7.15
CA VAL A 43 2.82 11.51 -6.38
C VAL A 43 3.02 11.23 -4.90
N VAL A 44 2.73 12.23 -4.08
CA VAL A 44 2.83 12.17 -2.62
C VAL A 44 1.50 11.75 -2.02
N HIS A 45 1.54 10.75 -1.16
CA HIS A 45 0.35 10.21 -0.50
C HIS A 45 0.60 10.08 1.00
N PRO A 46 -0.26 10.64 1.87
CA PRO A 46 -0.11 10.45 3.31
C PRO A 46 -0.31 8.97 3.66
N LEU A 47 0.52 8.46 4.57
CA LEU A 47 0.38 7.06 5.02
C LEU A 47 -0.93 6.83 5.77
N VAL A 48 -1.37 7.84 6.52
CA VAL A 48 -2.70 7.88 7.15
C VAL A 48 -3.49 9.01 6.51
N HIS A 49 -4.63 8.69 5.92
CA HIS A 49 -5.53 9.67 5.32
C HIS A 49 -6.94 9.52 5.88
N GLN A 50 -7.68 10.62 5.90
CA GLN A 50 -9.11 10.59 6.18
C GLN A 50 -9.88 10.35 4.89
N HIS A 51 -10.75 9.34 4.89
CA HIS A 51 -11.61 9.08 3.74
C HIS A 51 -12.57 10.26 3.52
N PRO A 52 -12.60 10.88 2.32
CA PRO A 52 -13.29 12.15 2.10
C PRO A 52 -14.82 12.11 2.30
N LEU A 53 -15.43 10.94 2.14
CA LEU A 53 -16.88 10.76 2.33
C LEU A 53 -17.23 10.13 3.68
N LEU A 54 -16.40 9.19 4.17
CA LEU A 54 -16.71 8.42 5.37
C LEU A 54 -16.14 9.05 6.64
N GLY A 55 -15.22 10.00 6.53
CA GLY A 55 -14.58 10.67 7.66
C GLY A 55 -13.69 9.76 8.53
N ARG A 56 -13.47 8.49 8.16
CA ARG A 56 -12.63 7.55 8.89
C ARG A 56 -11.19 7.66 8.45
N ASN A 57 -10.28 7.56 9.40
CA ASN A 57 -8.86 7.43 9.10
C ASN A 57 -8.56 6.03 8.55
N ALA A 58 -7.78 5.97 7.51
CA ALA A 58 -7.35 4.76 6.85
C ALA A 58 -5.82 4.79 6.65
N VAL A 59 -5.18 3.64 6.72
CA VAL A 59 -3.74 3.50 6.47
C VAL A 59 -3.49 2.94 5.08
N TRP A 60 -2.56 3.55 4.34
CA TRP A 60 -2.25 3.11 2.98
C TRP A 60 -0.77 3.24 2.65
N LEU A 61 -0.20 2.19 2.07
CA LEU A 61 1.15 2.17 1.54
C LEU A 61 1.20 1.25 0.30
N HIS A 62 1.77 1.73 -0.80
CA HIS A 62 1.94 0.91 -1.99
C HIS A 62 3.28 0.18 -1.96
N LEU A 63 3.31 -1.03 -1.40
CA LEU A 63 4.55 -1.80 -1.17
C LEU A 63 5.44 -1.96 -2.41
N GLY A 64 4.85 -2.16 -3.59
CA GLY A 64 5.61 -2.36 -4.84
C GLY A 64 6.04 -1.07 -5.56
N MET A 65 5.46 0.08 -5.19
CA MET A 65 5.68 1.35 -5.92
C MET A 65 6.09 2.50 -5.01
N THR A 66 6.48 2.24 -3.79
CA THR A 66 7.03 3.27 -2.90
C THR A 66 8.49 3.49 -3.24
N GLY A 67 8.86 4.72 -3.56
CA GLY A 67 10.23 5.16 -3.87
C GLY A 67 10.88 5.92 -2.73
N ALA A 68 10.08 6.51 -1.84
CA ALA A 68 10.54 7.20 -0.64
C ALA A 68 9.42 7.28 0.39
N VAL A 69 9.78 7.50 1.64
CA VAL A 69 8.85 7.91 2.70
C VAL A 69 9.44 9.11 3.41
N ILE A 70 8.65 10.19 3.45
CA ILE A 70 8.96 11.46 4.11
C ILE A 70 8.32 11.44 5.49
N GLU A 71 9.09 11.72 6.52
CA GLU A 71 8.62 11.92 7.88
C GLU A 71 8.60 13.40 8.25
N LYS A 72 7.47 13.91 8.74
CA LYS A 72 7.40 15.18 9.45
C LYS A 72 7.95 14.96 10.86
N ILE A 73 9.04 15.65 11.21
CA ILE A 73 9.69 15.52 12.52
C ILE A 73 8.75 16.07 13.58
N ALA A 74 8.55 15.31 14.65
CA ALA A 74 7.66 15.72 15.74
C ALA A 74 8.17 16.99 16.42
N GLY A 75 7.29 17.99 16.57
CA GLY A 75 7.62 19.26 17.23
C GLY A 75 8.47 20.23 16.42
N GLU A 76 8.87 19.88 15.20
CA GLU A 76 9.72 20.70 14.35
C GLU A 76 9.03 21.07 13.04
N ASP A 77 9.44 22.17 12.42
CA ASP A 77 9.04 22.48 11.03
C ASP A 77 10.07 21.94 10.03
N ALA A 78 10.36 20.64 10.16
CA ALA A 78 11.37 19.95 9.39
C ALA A 78 10.87 18.58 8.91
N PHE A 79 11.48 18.09 7.84
CA PHE A 79 11.21 16.78 7.24
C PHE A 79 12.52 16.00 7.11
N ARG A 80 12.41 14.69 7.11
CA ARG A 80 13.49 13.78 6.74
C ARG A 80 12.98 12.62 5.92
N LEU A 81 13.88 11.94 5.21
CA LEU A 81 13.59 10.66 4.57
C LEU A 81 13.82 9.52 5.56
N LEU A 82 13.04 8.47 5.44
CA LEU A 82 13.40 7.20 6.06
C LEU A 82 14.64 6.63 5.35
N ASN A 83 15.55 6.07 6.13
CA ASN A 83 16.65 5.26 5.57
C ASN A 83 16.13 3.90 5.10
N GLU A 84 17.00 3.09 4.47
CA GLU A 84 16.59 1.82 3.87
C GLU A 84 16.02 0.84 4.91
N ASP A 85 16.66 0.70 6.06
CA ASP A 85 16.19 -0.22 7.12
C ASP A 85 14.83 0.21 7.67
N GLN A 86 14.63 1.50 7.93
CA GLN A 86 13.37 2.06 8.40
C GLN A 86 12.24 1.87 7.39
N LEU A 87 12.55 2.06 6.10
CA LEU A 87 11.56 1.90 5.05
C LEU A 87 11.17 0.43 4.84
N ILE A 88 12.13 -0.47 4.85
CA ILE A 88 11.90 -1.92 4.77
C ILE A 88 11.07 -2.38 5.98
N GLU A 89 11.42 -1.95 7.19
CA GLU A 89 10.69 -2.28 8.41
C GLU A 89 9.24 -1.76 8.35
N LEU A 90 9.02 -0.52 7.89
CA LEU A 90 7.68 0.02 7.68
C LEU A 90 6.86 -0.83 6.69
N CYS A 91 7.48 -1.26 5.59
CA CYS A 91 6.83 -2.14 4.61
C CYS A 91 6.45 -3.49 5.22
N HIS A 92 7.33 -4.08 6.05
CA HIS A 92 7.00 -5.31 6.77
C HIS A 92 5.86 -5.11 7.75
N GLN A 93 5.91 -4.08 8.58
CA GLN A 93 4.87 -3.77 9.54
C GLN A 93 3.51 -3.55 8.87
N TYR A 94 3.48 -2.84 7.74
CA TYR A 94 2.24 -2.64 6.99
C TYR A 94 1.71 -3.95 6.39
N ASN A 95 2.59 -4.75 5.79
CA ASN A 95 2.23 -6.06 5.25
C ASN A 95 1.69 -7.00 6.34
N ASP A 96 2.33 -7.03 7.51
CA ASP A 96 1.90 -7.86 8.63
C ASP A 96 0.56 -7.40 9.21
N LEU A 97 0.35 -6.09 9.29
CA LEU A 97 -0.94 -5.52 9.69
C LEU A 97 -2.07 -6.01 8.77
N LEU A 98 -1.88 -5.98 7.44
CA LEU A 98 -2.90 -6.46 6.51
C LEU A 98 -3.10 -7.97 6.59
N ASN A 99 -2.04 -8.76 6.80
CA ASN A 99 -2.12 -10.20 6.97
C ASN A 99 -2.83 -10.59 8.27
N PHE A 100 -2.53 -9.89 9.36
CA PHE A 100 -3.23 -10.06 10.64
C PHE A 100 -4.75 -9.87 10.49
N GLY A 101 -5.17 -9.02 9.57
CA GLY A 101 -6.58 -8.82 9.24
C GLY A 101 -7.34 -10.08 8.84
N LEU A 102 -6.67 -11.12 8.31
CA LEU A 102 -7.30 -12.41 8.00
C LEU A 102 -7.82 -13.09 9.27
N THR A 103 -7.08 -12.99 10.38
CA THR A 103 -7.48 -13.52 11.68
C THR A 103 -8.41 -12.55 12.43
N ALA A 104 -8.14 -11.25 12.34
CA ALA A 104 -8.91 -10.21 13.02
C ALA A 104 -10.22 -9.83 12.31
N GLY A 105 -10.52 -10.42 11.16
CA GLY A 105 -11.78 -10.25 10.43
C GLY A 105 -11.94 -8.93 9.67
N TYR A 106 -10.83 -8.26 9.32
CA TYR A 106 -10.87 -7.09 8.43
C TYR A 106 -10.13 -7.29 7.10
N SER A 107 -9.58 -8.47 6.87
CA SER A 107 -9.06 -8.88 5.57
C SER A 107 -9.74 -10.17 5.12
N VAL A 108 -9.88 -10.35 3.82
CA VAL A 108 -10.51 -11.51 3.21
C VAL A 108 -9.74 -11.92 1.95
N LYS A 109 -9.61 -13.21 1.74
CA LYS A 109 -9.19 -13.77 0.47
C LYS A 109 -10.43 -14.04 -0.37
N TYR A 110 -10.46 -13.47 -1.57
CA TYR A 110 -11.55 -13.67 -2.52
C TYR A 110 -11.07 -14.53 -3.69
N GLU A 111 -11.78 -15.61 -3.93
CA GLU A 111 -11.63 -16.47 -5.12
C GLU A 111 -12.69 -16.07 -6.14
N TYR A 112 -12.31 -15.98 -7.40
CA TYR A 112 -13.17 -15.48 -8.46
C TYR A 112 -13.93 -16.60 -9.17
N ASP A 113 -15.21 -16.38 -9.38
CA ASP A 113 -16.01 -17.13 -10.32
C ASP A 113 -16.11 -16.40 -11.68
N ALA A 114 -16.49 -17.15 -12.73
CA ALA A 114 -16.76 -16.54 -14.03
C ALA A 114 -17.93 -15.55 -13.92
N ASN A 115 -17.80 -14.41 -14.58
CA ASN A 115 -18.74 -13.28 -14.56
C ASN A 115 -18.80 -12.48 -13.26
N ASP A 116 -17.94 -12.75 -12.27
CA ASP A 116 -17.82 -11.86 -11.11
C ASP A 116 -17.44 -10.46 -11.53
N CYS A 117 -18.09 -9.48 -10.92
CA CYS A 117 -17.80 -8.06 -11.04
C CYS A 117 -17.59 -7.45 -9.64
N LEU A 118 -16.39 -6.96 -9.36
CA LEU A 118 -16.05 -6.34 -8.09
C LEU A 118 -15.93 -4.82 -8.25
N PHE A 119 -16.60 -4.10 -7.37
CA PHE A 119 -16.44 -2.67 -7.19
C PHE A 119 -15.61 -2.43 -5.93
N ILE A 120 -14.49 -1.73 -6.09
CA ILE A 120 -13.51 -1.54 -5.01
C ILE A 120 -13.29 -0.05 -4.83
N ASP A 121 -13.50 0.45 -3.62
CA ASP A 121 -13.05 1.77 -3.20
C ASP A 121 -11.60 1.71 -2.75
N ASN A 122 -10.68 2.20 -3.58
CA ASN A 122 -9.24 2.18 -3.29
C ASN A 122 -8.83 3.08 -2.12
N LEU A 123 -9.70 3.99 -1.66
CA LEU A 123 -9.43 4.80 -0.45
C LEU A 123 -9.79 4.05 0.84
N SER A 124 -10.55 2.97 0.73
CA SER A 124 -11.01 2.17 1.86
C SER A 124 -10.42 0.77 1.90
N VAL A 125 -9.98 0.24 0.75
CA VAL A 125 -9.59 -1.17 0.61
C VAL A 125 -8.24 -1.30 -0.07
N ALA A 126 -7.25 -1.83 0.65
CA ALA A 126 -6.02 -2.33 0.06
C ALA A 126 -6.27 -3.70 -0.57
N HIS A 127 -5.62 -3.96 -1.70
CA HIS A 127 -5.72 -5.28 -2.33
C HIS A 127 -4.39 -5.70 -2.98
N ARG A 128 -4.15 -7.01 -2.99
CA ARG A 128 -3.01 -7.63 -3.67
C ARG A 128 -3.36 -9.02 -4.17
N ALA A 129 -2.60 -9.52 -5.13
CA ALA A 129 -2.68 -10.92 -5.52
C ALA A 129 -2.40 -11.83 -4.30
N ALA A 130 -3.16 -12.89 -4.15
CA ALA A 130 -2.86 -13.92 -3.17
C ALA A 130 -1.55 -14.65 -3.57
N PRO A 131 -0.78 -15.23 -2.62
CA PRO A 131 0.52 -15.85 -2.93
C PRO A 131 0.44 -16.87 -4.08
N GLU A 132 -0.57 -17.69 -4.08
CA GLU A 132 -0.80 -18.71 -5.13
C GLU A 132 -1.17 -18.12 -6.50
N ALA A 133 -1.57 -16.86 -6.57
CA ALA A 133 -1.84 -16.18 -7.84
C ALA A 133 -0.57 -15.85 -8.64
N HIS A 134 0.60 -16.11 -8.06
CA HIS A 134 1.91 -16.03 -8.72
C HIS A 134 2.43 -17.41 -9.19
N SER A 135 1.63 -18.46 -9.08
CA SER A 135 1.96 -19.76 -9.65
C SER A 135 2.08 -19.68 -11.16
N SER A 136 2.86 -20.58 -11.76
CA SER A 136 3.05 -20.59 -13.20
C SER A 136 1.73 -20.89 -13.95
N PRO A 137 1.58 -20.45 -15.21
CA PRO A 137 0.38 -20.70 -16.01
C PRO A 137 0.01 -22.18 -16.13
N GLU A 138 1.01 -23.09 -16.07
CA GLU A 138 0.81 -24.54 -16.12
C GLU A 138 0.10 -25.05 -14.88
N ILE A 139 0.26 -24.36 -13.73
CA ILE A 139 -0.36 -24.75 -12.46
C ILE A 139 -1.73 -24.10 -12.32
N GLN A 140 -1.83 -22.78 -12.56
CA GLN A 140 -3.06 -22.04 -12.31
C GLN A 140 -4.00 -21.94 -13.52
N GLY A 141 -3.55 -22.28 -14.70
CA GLY A 141 -4.30 -22.07 -15.94
C GLY A 141 -4.36 -20.60 -16.36
N LEU A 142 -5.06 -20.36 -17.48
CA LEU A 142 -5.24 -19.00 -18.01
C LEU A 142 -6.31 -18.25 -17.24
N ARG A 143 -5.94 -17.12 -16.63
CA ARG A 143 -6.86 -16.16 -16.00
C ARG A 143 -7.03 -14.95 -16.89
N ILE A 144 -8.27 -14.53 -17.13
CA ILE A 144 -8.60 -13.31 -17.87
C ILE A 144 -9.48 -12.41 -16.99
N MET A 145 -8.97 -11.23 -16.66
CA MET A 145 -9.68 -10.22 -15.88
C MET A 145 -9.59 -8.87 -16.59
N HIS A 146 -10.74 -8.20 -16.75
CA HIS A 146 -10.77 -6.80 -17.17
C HIS A 146 -10.84 -5.91 -15.95
N ARG A 147 -10.08 -4.82 -15.96
CA ARG A 147 -10.08 -3.82 -14.91
C ARG A 147 -10.24 -2.42 -15.51
N SER A 148 -11.12 -1.65 -14.91
CA SER A 148 -11.25 -0.21 -15.16
C SER A 148 -11.02 0.54 -13.86
N THR A 149 -10.37 1.71 -13.94
CA THR A 149 -10.18 2.59 -12.78
C THR A 149 -10.91 3.89 -13.07
N ILE A 150 -11.83 4.26 -12.18
CA ILE A 150 -12.57 5.52 -12.24
C ILE A 150 -11.82 6.52 -11.36
N LYS A 151 -11.47 7.68 -11.94
CA LYS A 151 -10.86 8.76 -11.18
C LYS A 151 -11.91 9.39 -10.28
N GLY A 152 -11.62 9.46 -8.98
CA GLY A 152 -12.44 10.17 -8.01
C GLY A 152 -12.38 11.70 -8.20
N VAL A 153 -13.40 12.38 -7.71
CA VAL A 153 -13.47 13.86 -7.73
C VAL A 153 -12.77 14.51 -6.54
N HIS A 154 -12.56 13.75 -5.48
CA HIS A 154 -11.85 14.21 -4.28
C HIS A 154 -10.37 13.86 -4.35
N HIS A 155 -9.51 14.82 -4.01
CA HIS A 155 -8.08 14.62 -3.90
C HIS A 155 -7.70 14.47 -2.42
N LEU A 156 -6.80 13.52 -2.13
CA LEU A 156 -6.16 13.46 -0.82
C LEU A 156 -5.03 14.50 -0.78
N SER A 157 -5.03 15.32 0.26
CA SER A 157 -3.89 16.22 0.53
C SER A 157 -2.71 15.40 1.03
N PRO A 158 -1.47 15.66 0.57
CA PRO A 158 -0.26 15.03 1.11
C PRO A 158 -0.06 15.28 2.62
N GLY A 159 -0.69 16.31 3.16
CA GLY A 159 -0.50 16.77 4.54
C GLY A 159 0.76 17.65 4.71
N PHE A 160 0.84 18.34 5.83
CA PHE A 160 1.99 19.14 6.29
C PHE A 160 2.54 20.16 5.28
N GLY A 161 1.74 20.61 4.32
CA GLY A 161 2.17 21.54 3.28
C GLY A 161 3.07 20.93 2.20
N LEU A 162 3.25 19.63 2.17
CA LEU A 162 3.98 18.96 1.10
C LEU A 162 3.28 19.16 -0.25
N PRO A 163 4.02 19.32 -1.35
CA PRO A 163 3.44 19.39 -2.69
C PRO A 163 2.79 18.04 -3.07
N PRO A 164 1.85 18.06 -4.02
CA PRO A 164 1.15 16.83 -4.43
C PRO A 164 2.03 15.82 -5.16
N PHE A 165 3.18 16.25 -5.66
CA PHE A 165 4.19 15.39 -6.29
C PHE A 165 5.58 15.99 -6.20
N PHE A 166 6.60 15.13 -6.31
CA PHE A 166 8.00 15.50 -6.51
C PHE A 166 8.52 14.86 -7.80
N ASP A 167 9.53 15.45 -8.39
CA ASP A 167 10.32 14.77 -9.43
C ASP A 167 11.22 13.71 -8.77
N ILE A 168 10.74 12.47 -8.71
CA ILE A 168 11.46 11.35 -8.09
C ILE A 168 12.75 10.96 -8.85
N TYR A 169 12.97 11.49 -10.04
CA TYR A 169 14.19 11.28 -10.85
C TYR A 169 15.26 12.34 -10.58
N SER A 170 14.90 13.44 -9.94
CA SER A 170 15.82 14.47 -9.46
C SER A 170 16.32 14.15 -8.05
N PRO A 171 17.43 14.78 -7.59
CA PRO A 171 17.90 14.64 -6.23
C PRO A 171 16.83 14.99 -5.20
N SER A 172 16.84 14.28 -4.07
CA SER A 172 15.90 14.53 -2.97
C SER A 172 16.05 15.94 -2.39
N PRO A 173 14.95 16.66 -2.13
CA PRO A 173 14.99 17.93 -1.41
C PRO A 173 15.14 17.79 0.11
N PHE A 174 15.15 16.56 0.65
CA PHE A 174 15.10 16.28 2.09
C PHE A 174 16.43 15.74 2.66
N GLY A 175 17.53 15.80 1.90
CA GLY A 175 18.82 15.26 2.33
C GLY A 175 18.91 13.74 2.20
N ASP A 176 19.66 13.12 3.12
CA ASP A 176 19.97 11.69 3.08
C ASP A 176 18.77 10.82 3.42
N GLY A 177 18.70 9.66 2.77
CA GLY A 177 17.65 8.66 2.93
C GLY A 177 17.28 8.00 1.62
N VAL A 178 16.24 7.16 1.65
CA VAL A 178 15.79 6.48 0.44
C VAL A 178 14.99 7.43 -0.46
N TRP A 179 15.51 7.64 -1.68
CA TRP A 179 14.85 8.38 -2.75
C TRP A 179 15.11 7.66 -4.06
N LYS A 180 14.19 6.80 -4.49
CA LYS A 180 14.48 5.81 -5.52
C LYS A 180 13.36 5.70 -6.55
N SER A 181 13.62 6.15 -7.76
CA SER A 181 12.77 5.83 -8.92
C SER A 181 12.79 4.31 -9.17
N GLY A 182 11.66 3.74 -9.61
CA GLY A 182 11.50 2.30 -9.80
C GLY A 182 11.17 1.51 -8.53
N GLY A 183 11.19 2.17 -7.36
CA GLY A 183 10.85 1.56 -6.07
C GLY A 183 11.98 0.80 -5.39
N ILE A 184 11.75 0.37 -4.18
CA ILE A 184 12.74 -0.30 -3.30
C ILE A 184 12.84 -1.81 -3.53
N GLY A 185 12.01 -2.37 -4.42
CA GLY A 185 12.02 -3.81 -4.69
C GLY A 185 11.47 -4.67 -3.55
N PHE A 186 10.67 -4.10 -2.65
CA PHE A 186 10.08 -4.85 -1.54
C PHE A 186 9.26 -6.04 -2.04
N ARG A 187 9.54 -7.22 -1.49
CA ARG A 187 8.81 -8.47 -1.76
C ARG A 187 8.02 -8.87 -0.51
N TRP A 188 6.72 -9.13 -0.69
CA TRP A 188 5.76 -9.45 0.38
C TRP A 188 5.31 -10.91 0.41
N ASP A 189 5.91 -11.77 -0.43
CA ASP A 189 5.68 -13.21 -0.41
C ASP A 189 6.33 -13.85 0.83
N ALA A 190 5.58 -14.69 1.52
CA ALA A 190 5.97 -15.30 2.80
C ALA A 190 7.24 -16.20 2.71
N GLN A 191 7.63 -16.61 1.51
CA GLN A 191 8.80 -17.45 1.29
C GLN A 191 10.13 -16.70 1.47
N ALA A 192 10.16 -15.38 1.32
CA ALA A 192 11.38 -14.58 1.49
C ALA A 192 11.85 -14.52 2.97
N ARG A 193 10.96 -14.75 3.95
CA ARG A 193 11.31 -14.74 5.38
C ARG A 193 11.95 -16.03 5.89
N MET A 194 11.85 -17.13 5.16
CA MET A 194 12.40 -18.44 5.59
C MET A 194 13.82 -18.70 5.09
N GLN A 195 14.44 -17.75 4.39
CA GLN A 195 15.77 -17.91 3.81
C GLN A 195 16.84 -16.97 4.37
N ASN A 196 16.54 -16.23 5.45
CA ASN A 196 17.53 -15.42 6.19
C ASN A 196 17.61 -15.84 7.65
#